data_281d6d7868222ec1cb662f76f739ca97
#
_entry.id   281d6d7868222ec1cb662f76f739ca97
#
_cell.length_a   1.000
_cell.length_b   1.000
_cell.length_c   1.000
_cell.angle_alpha   90.00
_cell.angle_beta   90.00
_cell.angle_gamma   90.00
#
_symmetry.space_group_name_H-M   'P 1'
#
loop_
_entity.id
_entity.type
_entity.pdbx_description
1 polymer ?
#
loop_
_entity_poly.entity_id
_entity_poly.type
_entity_poly.pdbx_seq_one_letter_code
_entity_poly.pdbx_strand_id
1 'polypeptide(L)'
;MPLSFSGGGYQFGDGNLNEVELRVGAVPVASTSAVNLAPNDLSSDIFVTNGTATITLPTAAQFDAAWINARVGHFVEFSVINISASQLVTMTGNTGVTIVGVAVVPTTTGAAAGTVSSAWFRLMKTAVSNNAGAYTLYRCA
;
A
#
# COMPACT_ATOMS: atom_id res chain seq x y z
N MET A 1 -8.89 41.01 -4.21
CA MET A 1 -8.67 40.12 -3.88
C MET A 1 -8.24 39.70 -3.62
N PRO A 2 -8.26 39.84 -3.82
CA PRO A 2 -7.91 38.97 -3.71
C PRO A 2 -7.74 38.21 -3.04
N LEU A 3 -7.99 37.82 -3.02
CA LEU A 3 -7.91 36.90 -2.48
C LEU A 3 -7.56 36.21 -1.86
N SER A 4 -7.50 36.16 -1.81
CA SER A 4 -7.30 35.33 -1.34
C SER A 4 -7.23 34.79 -0.58
N PHE A 5 -7.27 34.83 -0.53
CA PHE A 5 -7.26 34.07 0.07
C PHE A 5 -7.29 33.34 0.65
N SER A 6 -7.35 33.43 0.49
CA SER A 6 -7.52 32.52 0.86
C SER A 6 -7.27 31.82 0.89
N GLY A 7 -7.13 31.90 0.61
CA GLY A 7 -6.99 30.93 0.41
C GLY A 7 -6.69 30.39 0.04
N GLY A 8 -6.53 30.57 -0.28
CA GLY A 8 -6.42 29.88 -0.88
C GLY A 8 -6.54 29.24 -1.17
N GLY A 9 -6.71 29.10 -1.32
CA GLY A 9 -7.03 28.37 -1.73
C GLY A 9 -7.67 28.34 -2.06
N TYR A 10 -7.93 28.71 -2.17
CA TYR A 10 -8.72 28.56 -2.54
C TYR A 10 -8.81 28.51 -3.45
N GLN A 11 -8.46 28.66 -3.62
CA GLN A 11 -8.83 28.68 -4.51
C GLN A 11 -8.94 27.97 -5.30
N PHE A 12 -8.48 27.44 -5.06
CA PHE A 12 -8.81 26.73 -6.02
C PHE A 12 -10.18 26.59 -6.18
N GLY A 13 -10.68 26.51 -5.42
CA GLY A 13 -11.98 26.48 -5.63
C GLY A 13 -12.55 27.43 -6.57
N ASP A 14 -11.90 28.34 -7.06
CA ASP A 14 -12.39 29.35 -7.79
C ASP A 14 -12.93 28.97 -9.12
N GLY A 15 -13.55 27.86 -9.22
CA GLY A 15 -14.19 27.45 -10.43
C GLY A 15 -13.29 26.79 -11.45
N ASN A 16 -12.09 26.51 -11.08
CA ASN A 16 -11.19 25.82 -11.97
C ASN A 16 -11.51 24.33 -11.98
N LEU A 17 -12.61 23.98 -12.53
CA LEU A 17 -13.15 22.62 -12.49
C LEU A 17 -12.33 21.62 -13.28
N ASN A 18 -11.40 22.09 -14.10
CA ASN A 18 -10.56 21.22 -14.90
C ASN A 18 -9.17 21.04 -14.30
N GLU A 19 -8.96 21.56 -13.10
CA GLU A 19 -7.67 21.46 -12.46
C GLU A 19 -7.39 20.05 -12.01
N VAL A 20 -6.20 19.56 -12.31
CA VAL A 20 -5.77 18.23 -11.90
C VAL A 20 -5.17 18.30 -10.51
N GLU A 21 -5.68 17.50 -9.60
CA GLU A 21 -5.11 17.37 -8.29
C GLU A 21 -3.87 16.48 -8.37
N LEU A 22 -2.71 17.06 -8.11
CA LEU A 22 -1.45 16.32 -8.08
C LEU A 22 -1.10 15.96 -6.65
N ARG A 23 -0.74 14.70 -6.46
CA ARG A 23 -0.29 14.19 -5.17
C ARG A 23 1.17 13.85 -5.23
N VAL A 24 1.85 14.00 -4.10
CA VAL A 24 3.26 13.66 -4.00
C VAL A 24 3.37 12.24 -3.50
N GLY A 25 4.08 11.42 -4.23
CA GLY A 25 4.40 10.05 -3.84
C GLY A 25 5.86 9.75 -4.13
N ALA A 26 6.38 8.69 -3.53
CA ALA A 26 7.72 8.24 -3.83
C ALA A 26 7.73 7.59 -5.21
N VAL A 27 8.79 7.84 -5.96
CA VAL A 27 8.99 7.16 -7.24
C VAL A 27 9.34 5.71 -6.95
N PRO A 28 8.57 4.75 -7.47
CA PRO A 28 8.84 3.34 -7.18
C PRO A 28 10.15 2.89 -7.83
N VAL A 29 10.93 2.13 -7.06
CA VAL A 29 12.15 1.50 -7.53
C VAL A 29 11.96 -0.01 -7.43
N ALA A 30 12.30 -0.73 -8.49
CA ALA A 30 12.10 -2.17 -8.51
C ALA A 30 13.01 -2.85 -7.50
N SER A 31 12.42 -3.63 -6.61
CA SER A 31 13.17 -4.47 -5.65
C SER A 31 13.54 -5.79 -6.29
N THR A 32 14.76 -6.26 -6.02
CA THR A 32 15.27 -7.52 -6.56
C THR A 32 15.55 -8.56 -5.46
N SER A 33 15.27 -8.23 -4.21
CA SER A 33 15.50 -9.14 -3.09
C SER A 33 14.29 -9.10 -2.15
N ALA A 34 14.25 -10.03 -1.19
CA ALA A 34 13.21 -10.04 -0.17
C ALA A 34 13.20 -8.70 0.57
N VAL A 35 12.00 -8.21 0.86
CA VAL A 35 11.79 -6.89 1.44
C VAL A 35 11.05 -7.03 2.75
N ASN A 36 11.55 -6.36 3.78
CA ASN A 36 10.82 -6.16 5.03
C ASN A 36 10.36 -4.71 5.05
N LEU A 37 9.08 -4.50 4.95
CA LEU A 37 8.52 -3.15 4.89
C LEU A 37 8.51 -2.49 6.27
N ALA A 38 8.73 -1.19 6.28
CA ALA A 38 8.42 -0.35 7.43
C ALA A 38 7.00 0.22 7.25
N PRO A 39 6.32 0.61 8.33
CA PRO A 39 4.95 1.14 8.20
C PRO A 39 4.82 2.30 7.22
N ASN A 40 5.80 3.18 7.19
CA ASN A 40 5.74 4.36 6.32
C ASN A 40 5.99 4.04 4.84
N ASP A 41 6.52 2.86 4.54
CA ASP A 41 6.70 2.46 3.14
C ASP A 41 5.36 2.28 2.43
N LEU A 42 4.31 1.97 3.18
CA LEU A 42 2.97 1.78 2.63
C LEU A 42 2.34 3.07 2.11
N SER A 43 2.90 4.22 2.44
CA SER A 43 2.45 5.50 1.92
C SER A 43 2.89 5.75 0.47
N SER A 44 3.74 4.88 -0.07
CA SER A 44 4.23 5.03 -1.45
C SER A 44 3.23 4.62 -2.51
N ASP A 45 2.16 3.95 -2.13
CA ASP A 45 1.06 3.53 -3.01
C ASP A 45 1.43 2.43 -4.01
N ILE A 46 2.66 2.36 -4.50
CA ILE A 46 3.07 1.40 -5.52
C ILE A 46 4.39 0.76 -5.13
N PHE A 47 4.42 -0.57 -5.12
CA PHE A 47 5.64 -1.36 -4.96
C PHE A 47 5.92 -2.11 -6.25
N VAL A 48 7.10 -1.94 -6.80
CA VAL A 48 7.54 -2.66 -8.00
C VAL A 48 8.57 -3.70 -7.58
N THR A 49 8.43 -4.92 -8.08
CA THR A 49 9.34 -6.02 -7.77
C THR A 49 9.84 -6.66 -9.06
N ASN A 50 11.11 -7.08 -9.05
CA ASN A 50 11.73 -7.79 -10.16
C ASN A 50 12.68 -8.86 -9.59
N GLY A 51 12.13 -10.04 -9.34
CA GLY A 51 12.89 -11.11 -8.71
C GLY A 51 12.76 -11.18 -7.19
N THR A 52 11.95 -10.30 -6.58
CA THR A 52 11.62 -10.37 -5.17
C THR A 52 10.71 -11.58 -4.92
N ALA A 53 11.11 -12.45 -4.00
CA ALA A 53 10.30 -13.62 -3.67
C ALA A 53 9.25 -13.30 -2.60
N THR A 54 9.57 -12.43 -1.66
CA THR A 54 8.75 -12.19 -0.47
C THR A 54 8.76 -10.73 -0.09
N ILE A 55 7.59 -10.21 0.24
CA ILE A 55 7.42 -8.91 0.87
C ILE A 55 6.81 -9.18 2.25
N THR A 56 7.54 -8.87 3.31
CA THR A 56 7.09 -9.08 4.69
C THR A 56 6.55 -7.78 5.26
N LEU A 57 5.34 -7.84 5.80
CA LEU A 57 4.71 -6.69 6.43
C LEU A 57 5.31 -6.44 7.82
N PRO A 58 5.24 -5.20 8.32
CA PRO A 58 5.55 -4.90 9.72
C PRO A 58 4.62 -5.65 10.67
N THR A 59 5.02 -5.74 11.94
CA THR A 59 4.13 -6.25 12.98
C THR A 59 3.04 -5.24 13.30
N ALA A 60 1.95 -5.71 13.91
CA ALA A 60 0.89 -4.82 14.37
C ALA A 60 1.42 -3.78 15.37
N ALA A 61 2.36 -4.16 16.22
CA ALA A 61 2.96 -3.23 17.17
C ALA A 61 3.77 -2.12 16.46
N GLN A 62 4.44 -2.45 15.36
CA GLN A 62 5.16 -1.44 14.58
C GLN A 62 4.19 -0.48 13.88
N PHE A 63 3.06 -1.00 13.40
CA PHE A 63 2.02 -0.14 12.84
C PHE A 63 1.44 0.80 13.89
N ASP A 64 1.12 0.29 15.07
CA ASP A 64 0.57 1.11 16.15
C ASP A 64 1.56 2.18 16.62
N ALA A 65 2.85 1.86 16.63
CA ALA A 65 3.88 2.83 17.01
C ALA A 65 4.02 3.94 15.95
N ALA A 66 3.89 3.60 14.68
CA ALA A 66 4.04 4.56 13.59
C ALA A 66 2.76 5.36 13.35
N TRP A 67 1.61 4.71 13.49
CA TRP A 67 0.30 5.31 13.23
C TRP A 67 -0.49 5.48 14.53
N ILE A 68 0.05 6.27 15.41
CA ILE A 68 -0.43 6.43 16.79
C ILE A 68 -1.90 6.82 16.90
N ASN A 69 -2.44 7.46 15.88
CA ASN A 69 -3.85 7.88 15.84
C ASN A 69 -4.74 6.92 15.05
N ALA A 70 -4.21 5.79 14.62
CA ALA A 70 -5.01 4.85 13.85
C ALA A 70 -6.07 4.19 14.72
N ARG A 71 -7.29 4.15 14.22
CA ARG A 71 -8.45 3.55 14.89
C ARG A 71 -8.94 2.37 14.07
N VAL A 72 -9.71 1.50 14.68
CA VAL A 72 -10.36 0.39 13.98
C VAL A 72 -11.15 0.95 12.80
N GLY A 73 -10.93 0.37 11.63
CA GLY A 73 -11.53 0.80 10.38
C GLY A 73 -10.64 1.72 9.54
N HIS A 74 -9.59 2.32 10.12
CA HIS A 74 -8.65 3.08 9.31
C HIS A 74 -7.82 2.14 8.45
N PHE A 75 -7.55 2.55 7.22
CA PHE A 75 -6.82 1.71 6.27
C PHE A 75 -5.93 2.52 5.34
N VAL A 76 -4.97 1.84 4.73
CA VAL A 76 -4.19 2.33 3.61
C VAL A 76 -4.32 1.35 2.46
N GLU A 77 -4.13 1.83 1.25
CA GLU A 77 -4.21 1.01 0.04
C GLU A 77 -2.92 1.17 -0.75
N PHE A 78 -2.51 0.08 -1.38
CA PHE A 78 -1.30 0.07 -2.19
C PHE A 78 -1.38 -1.04 -3.23
N SER A 79 -0.57 -0.89 -4.28
CA SER A 79 -0.46 -1.87 -5.34
C SER A 79 0.91 -2.51 -5.32
N VAL A 80 0.97 -3.78 -5.64
CA VAL A 80 2.22 -4.50 -5.89
C VAL A 80 2.24 -4.90 -7.35
N ILE A 81 3.28 -4.50 -8.07
CA ILE A 81 3.46 -4.81 -9.48
C ILE A 81 4.71 -5.67 -9.60
N ASN A 82 4.54 -6.87 -10.11
CA ASN A 82 5.64 -7.78 -10.32
C ASN A 82 6.05 -7.76 -11.80
N ILE A 83 7.24 -7.27 -12.08
CA ILE A 83 7.76 -7.24 -13.45
C ILE A 83 8.70 -8.40 -13.75
N SER A 84 8.85 -9.35 -12.84
CA SER A 84 9.67 -10.54 -13.04
C SER A 84 8.98 -11.53 -13.95
N ALA A 85 9.75 -12.13 -14.84
CA ALA A 85 9.27 -13.18 -15.73
C ALA A 85 9.26 -14.56 -15.06
N SER A 86 9.99 -14.72 -13.95
CA SER A 86 10.21 -16.06 -13.38
C SER A 86 9.92 -16.17 -11.89
N GLN A 87 9.87 -15.06 -11.15
CA GLN A 87 9.74 -15.09 -9.69
C GLN A 87 8.39 -14.56 -9.25
N LEU A 88 7.62 -15.40 -8.58
CA LEU A 88 6.40 -14.98 -7.89
C LEU A 88 6.74 -14.11 -6.69
N VAL A 89 5.83 -13.23 -6.33
CA VAL A 89 5.95 -12.43 -5.10
C VAL A 89 4.88 -12.89 -4.13
N THR A 90 5.28 -13.17 -2.89
CA THR A 90 4.36 -13.54 -1.83
C THR A 90 4.35 -12.46 -0.76
N MET A 91 3.16 -11.94 -0.47
CA MET A 91 2.98 -11.07 0.69
C MET A 91 2.94 -11.94 1.95
N THR A 92 3.72 -11.59 2.94
CA THR A 92 3.80 -12.35 4.20
C THR A 92 3.40 -11.46 5.35
N GLY A 93 2.46 -11.94 6.15
CA GLY A 93 2.06 -11.27 7.38
C GLY A 93 3.13 -11.41 8.46
N ASN A 94 2.98 -10.63 9.49
CA ASN A 94 3.85 -10.70 10.66
C ASN A 94 2.96 -10.72 11.92
N THR A 95 3.57 -10.72 13.10
CA THR A 95 2.84 -10.81 14.37
C THR A 95 1.72 -9.78 14.43
N GLY A 96 0.49 -10.25 14.64
CA GLY A 96 -0.69 -9.41 14.70
C GLY A 96 -1.25 -8.98 13.35
N VAL A 97 -0.70 -9.49 12.24
CA VAL A 97 -1.17 -9.15 10.89
C VAL A 97 -1.66 -10.41 10.18
N THR A 98 -2.91 -10.38 9.77
CA THR A 98 -3.56 -11.46 9.04
C THR A 98 -3.70 -11.09 7.58
N ILE A 99 -3.69 -12.08 6.69
CA ILE A 99 -3.92 -11.87 5.26
C ILE A 99 -5.20 -12.58 4.85
N VAL A 100 -6.07 -11.86 4.15
CA VAL A 100 -7.31 -12.37 3.58
C VAL A 100 -7.24 -12.27 2.07
N GLY A 101 -7.45 -13.39 1.41
CA GLY A 101 -7.34 -13.52 -0.03
C GLY A 101 -6.00 -14.13 -0.44
N VAL A 102 -5.72 -14.12 -1.73
CA VAL A 102 -4.50 -14.73 -2.27
C VAL A 102 -3.33 -13.77 -2.07
N ALA A 103 -2.31 -14.23 -1.37
CA ALA A 103 -1.14 -13.41 -1.04
C ALA A 103 -0.10 -13.34 -2.16
N VAL A 104 -0.28 -14.09 -3.24
CA VAL A 104 0.72 -14.21 -4.30
C VAL A 104 0.41 -13.27 -5.45
N VAL A 105 1.42 -12.56 -5.93
CA VAL A 105 1.36 -11.77 -7.16
C VAL A 105 2.12 -12.54 -8.27
N PRO A 106 1.44 -12.91 -9.35
CA PRO A 106 2.03 -13.74 -10.40
C PRO A 106 3.18 -13.06 -11.14
N THR A 107 3.89 -13.88 -11.91
CA THR A 107 4.93 -13.39 -12.85
C THR A 107 4.29 -12.80 -14.10
N THR A 108 5.07 -12.05 -14.88
CA THR A 108 4.59 -11.45 -16.13
C THR A 108 4.35 -12.49 -17.23
N THR A 109 5.09 -13.61 -17.22
CA THR A 109 5.04 -14.61 -18.31
C THR A 109 4.35 -15.91 -17.91
N GLY A 110 4.26 -16.20 -16.61
CA GLY A 110 3.59 -17.41 -16.14
C GLY A 110 2.09 -17.25 -15.97
N ALA A 111 1.60 -16.09 -16.32
CA ALA A 111 0.19 -15.81 -16.20
C ALA A 111 -0.55 -16.41 -17.37
N ALA A 112 -1.56 -17.21 -17.12
CA ALA A 112 -2.52 -17.58 -18.15
C ALA A 112 -3.09 -16.28 -18.73
N ALA A 113 -3.54 -16.35 -19.98
CA ALA A 113 -4.13 -15.17 -20.61
C ALA A 113 -5.21 -14.57 -19.70
N GLY A 114 -5.04 -13.30 -19.38
CA GLY A 114 -5.95 -12.60 -18.47
C GLY A 114 -5.50 -12.50 -17.01
N THR A 115 -4.37 -13.11 -16.66
CA THR A 115 -3.82 -12.95 -15.31
C THR A 115 -2.88 -11.74 -15.28
N VAL A 116 -3.12 -10.85 -14.34
CA VAL A 116 -2.30 -9.66 -14.20
C VAL A 116 -1.18 -9.88 -13.21
N SER A 117 0.01 -9.38 -13.52
CA SER A 117 1.17 -9.44 -12.65
C SER A 117 1.16 -8.32 -11.60
N SER A 118 -0.01 -7.96 -11.15
CA SER A 118 -0.19 -6.93 -10.13
C SER A 118 -1.31 -7.31 -9.19
N ALA A 119 -1.32 -6.70 -8.03
CA ALA A 119 -2.39 -6.87 -7.05
C ALA A 119 -2.60 -5.58 -6.29
N TRP A 120 -3.84 -5.32 -5.94
CA TRP A 120 -4.23 -4.20 -5.12
C TRP A 120 -4.61 -4.70 -3.74
N PHE A 121 -4.02 -4.10 -2.73
CA PHE A 121 -4.21 -4.49 -1.35
C PHE A 121 -4.73 -3.33 -0.52
N ARG A 122 -5.50 -3.68 0.51
CA ARG A 122 -5.92 -2.76 1.56
C ARG A 122 -5.47 -3.32 2.89
N LEU A 123 -4.68 -2.55 3.63
CA LEU A 123 -4.30 -2.89 5.00
C LEU A 123 -5.16 -2.08 5.96
N MET A 124 -5.94 -2.75 6.79
CA MET A 124 -6.89 -2.12 7.70
C MET A 124 -6.60 -2.51 9.14
N LYS A 125 -6.74 -1.57 10.04
CA LYS A 125 -6.75 -1.87 11.48
C LYS A 125 -8.09 -2.49 11.84
N THR A 126 -8.08 -3.74 12.30
CA THR A 126 -9.30 -4.52 12.51
C THR A 126 -9.65 -4.71 13.98
N ALA A 127 -8.69 -4.51 14.89
CA ALA A 127 -8.95 -4.62 16.31
C ALA A 127 -7.97 -3.79 17.13
N VAL A 128 -8.37 -3.50 18.37
CA VAL A 128 -7.53 -2.88 19.39
C VAL A 128 -7.31 -3.92 20.47
N SER A 129 -6.07 -4.11 20.91
CA SER A 129 -5.76 -4.94 22.05
C SER A 129 -4.91 -4.15 23.04
N ASN A 130 -4.76 -4.70 24.26
CA ASN A 130 -4.02 -4.01 25.30
C ASN A 130 -2.55 -3.81 24.97
N ASN A 131 -1.98 -4.66 24.13
CA ASN A 131 -0.55 -4.64 23.83
C ASN A 131 -0.23 -4.31 22.39
N ALA A 132 -1.11 -4.68 21.49
CA ALA A 132 -0.96 -4.37 20.07
C ALA A 132 -2.32 -4.56 19.41
N GLY A 133 -2.62 -3.71 18.45
CA GLY A 133 -3.81 -3.88 17.64
C GLY A 133 -3.67 -5.10 16.74
N ALA A 134 -4.68 -5.32 15.95
CA ALA A 134 -4.62 -6.29 14.87
C ALA A 134 -4.87 -5.57 13.55
N TYR A 135 -4.16 -6.02 12.54
CA TYR A 135 -4.28 -5.50 11.19
C TYR A 135 -4.58 -6.65 10.23
N THR A 136 -5.32 -6.36 9.22
CA THR A 136 -5.65 -7.33 8.19
C THR A 136 -5.34 -6.76 6.83
N LEU A 137 -4.57 -7.51 6.05
CA LEU A 137 -4.31 -7.20 4.66
C LEU A 137 -5.34 -7.91 3.80
N TYR A 138 -6.13 -7.15 3.08
CA TYR A 138 -7.11 -7.68 2.15
C TYR A 138 -6.58 -7.56 0.73
N ARG A 139 -6.64 -8.64 -0.03
CA ARG A 139 -6.43 -8.56 -1.47
C ARG A 139 -7.73 -8.14 -2.14
N CYS A 140 -7.73 -6.98 -2.75
CA CYS A 140 -8.94 -6.42 -3.37
C CYS A 140 -9.03 -6.73 -4.86
N ALA A 141 -7.90 -6.92 -5.50
CA ALA A 141 -7.86 -7.29 -6.92
C ALA A 141 -6.52 -7.92 -7.29
#